data_ba75b85405fe49b3676b5693bdcd6c7f
#
_entry.id   ba75b85405fe49b3676b5693bdcd6c7f
#
_cell.length_a   1.000
_cell.length_b   1.000
_cell.length_c   1.000
_cell.angle_alpha   90.00
_cell.angle_beta   90.00
_cell.angle_gamma   90.00
#
_symmetry.space_group_name_H-M   'P 1'
#
loop_
_entity.id
_entity.type
_entity.pdbx_description
1 polymer ?
#
loop_
_entity_poly.entity_id
_entity_poly.type
_entity_poly.pdbx_seq_one_letter_code
_entity_poly.pdbx_strand_id
1 'polypeptide(L)'
;MKRVSRAFVAGAVAAGLLVAGASVASAASISGGGASFQATFQATCAAAYTDHTVTYVSSSSGTGKNQFATGNFDFAGSDAAYSSSEYKGRAGGYNFVPVTAGPIAFGFNVPGVTSLKLDNLTASKILRGEISTWNDAAIKKINPGVKLPSNNIVVAYRSSSSGTTENLAGYFRAVGQDAPGYWVVNGTFTKANGIGAPAGSLGFVTGQQVVATVKDTKYTFGYADLADFKAQGVKNFVSLKNPAGEYVVPTAASAAKFVAKQTNVQDSGLVGLNWAGKIKGAYNAVAVTYLIGDNGATTDKAKAVEAYANFLLDSCGPKEAAKAGYVPLGGKILKVAKAQAAKISN
;
A
#
# COMPACT_ATOMS: atom_id res chain seq x y z
N MET A 1 71.56 -67.29 -18.93
CA MET A 1 70.24 -66.74 -19.02
C MET A 1 70.13 -65.60 -18.01
N LYS A 2 70.26 -64.38 -18.48
CA LYS A 2 70.22 -63.15 -17.64
C LYS A 2 68.89 -62.45 -17.84
N ARG A 3 68.11 -62.31 -16.79
CA ARG A 3 66.88 -61.50 -16.80
C ARG A 3 67.20 -60.05 -16.35
N VAL A 4 66.92 -59.10 -17.20
CA VAL A 4 67.05 -57.69 -16.93
C VAL A 4 65.68 -57.19 -16.46
N SER A 5 65.63 -56.69 -15.24
CA SER A 5 64.44 -56.03 -14.70
C SER A 5 64.52 -54.56 -15.04
N ARG A 6 63.48 -54.05 -15.74
CA ARG A 6 63.24 -52.59 -15.95
C ARG A 6 62.35 -52.08 -14.88
N ALA A 7 62.84 -51.12 -14.11
CA ALA A 7 62.03 -50.34 -13.16
C ALA A 7 61.35 -49.20 -13.92
N PHE A 8 60.04 -49.14 -13.82
CA PHE A 8 59.21 -47.96 -14.22
C PHE A 8 59.06 -47.06 -13.04
N VAL A 9 59.54 -45.82 -13.17
CA VAL A 9 59.20 -44.70 -12.22
C VAL A 9 57.95 -44.06 -12.72
N ALA A 10 56.84 -44.21 -11.98
CA ALA A 10 55.60 -43.49 -12.22
C ALA A 10 55.61 -42.21 -11.41
N GLY A 11 55.76 -41.06 -12.08
CA GLY A 11 55.58 -39.75 -11.51
C GLY A 11 54.12 -39.46 -11.43
N ALA A 12 53.54 -39.36 -10.21
CA ALA A 12 52.20 -38.90 -9.98
C ALA A 12 52.18 -37.35 -9.92
N VAL A 13 51.65 -36.73 -10.97
CA VAL A 13 51.29 -35.31 -10.94
C VAL A 13 49.94 -35.20 -10.26
N ALA A 14 49.91 -34.75 -9.01
CA ALA A 14 48.70 -34.39 -8.31
C ALA A 14 48.23 -33.00 -8.80
N ALA A 15 47.31 -32.98 -9.76
CA ALA A 15 46.56 -31.79 -10.12
C ALA A 15 45.52 -31.49 -9.02
N GLY A 16 45.84 -30.55 -8.14
CA GLY A 16 44.88 -30.00 -7.16
C GLY A 16 43.77 -29.23 -7.87
N LEU A 17 42.61 -29.85 -8.01
CA LEU A 17 41.35 -29.14 -8.34
C LEU A 17 40.94 -28.29 -7.12
N LEU A 18 41.27 -26.99 -7.17
CA LEU A 18 40.63 -25.99 -6.35
C LEU A 18 39.18 -25.89 -6.83
N VAL A 19 38.29 -26.67 -6.24
CA VAL A 19 36.85 -26.42 -6.32
C VAL A 19 36.61 -25.17 -5.48
N ALA A 20 36.56 -24.00 -6.14
CA ALA A 20 35.99 -22.81 -5.55
C ALA A 20 34.53 -23.14 -5.25
N GLY A 21 34.25 -23.47 -4.01
CA GLY A 21 32.90 -23.67 -3.52
C GLY A 21 32.12 -22.35 -3.68
N ALA A 22 31.38 -22.22 -4.79
CA ALA A 22 30.33 -21.26 -4.85
C ALA A 22 29.35 -21.63 -3.73
N SER A 23 29.38 -20.88 -2.64
CA SER A 23 28.37 -20.98 -1.61
C SER A 23 27.01 -20.67 -2.26
N VAL A 24 26.24 -21.72 -2.54
CA VAL A 24 24.85 -21.57 -2.97
C VAL A 24 24.17 -20.91 -1.80
N ALA A 25 23.86 -19.63 -1.92
CA ALA A 25 23.09 -18.92 -0.90
C ALA A 25 21.80 -19.71 -0.69
N SER A 26 21.61 -20.26 0.51
CA SER A 26 20.42 -21.04 0.82
C SER A 26 19.20 -20.14 0.67
N ALA A 27 18.20 -20.60 -0.07
CA ALA A 27 16.93 -19.88 -0.21
C ALA A 27 16.28 -19.70 1.18
N ALA A 28 16.25 -18.47 1.67
CA ALA A 28 15.62 -18.16 2.95
C ALA A 28 14.11 -18.11 2.78
N SER A 29 13.36 -18.36 3.87
CA SER A 29 11.94 -18.07 3.96
C SER A 29 11.75 -16.83 4.81
N ILE A 30 11.14 -15.79 4.26
CA ILE A 30 10.82 -14.55 4.96
C ILE A 30 9.31 -14.35 5.04
N SER A 31 8.87 -13.90 6.20
CA SER A 31 7.48 -13.64 6.51
C SER A 31 7.23 -12.16 6.74
N GLY A 32 6.18 -11.64 6.16
CA GLY A 32 5.74 -10.28 6.39
C GLY A 32 4.23 -10.16 6.42
N GLY A 33 3.76 -8.98 6.70
CA GLY A 33 2.34 -8.70 6.71
C GLY A 33 2.01 -7.29 7.18
N GLY A 34 0.74 -6.95 7.16
CA GLY A 34 0.30 -5.64 7.59
C GLY A 34 -0.68 -5.00 6.62
N ALA A 35 -0.36 -3.80 6.13
CA ALA A 35 -1.26 -3.00 5.31
C ALA A 35 -1.91 -3.81 4.18
N SER A 36 -3.23 -3.95 4.25
CA SER A 36 -4.02 -4.56 3.17
C SER A 36 -3.95 -3.76 1.87
N PHE A 37 -3.65 -2.45 1.96
CA PHE A 37 -3.47 -1.57 0.81
C PHE A 37 -2.43 -2.10 -0.20
N GLN A 38 -1.35 -2.73 0.24
CA GLN A 38 -0.34 -3.29 -0.65
C GLN A 38 -0.47 -4.81 -0.88
N ALA A 39 -1.49 -5.46 -0.33
CA ALA A 39 -1.57 -6.93 -0.35
C ALA A 39 -1.61 -7.52 -1.77
N THR A 40 -2.37 -6.92 -2.68
CA THR A 40 -2.42 -7.34 -4.09
C THR A 40 -1.05 -7.16 -4.78
N PHE A 41 -0.33 -6.09 -4.49
CA PHE A 41 1.02 -5.86 -5.00
C PHE A 41 2.01 -6.90 -4.44
N GLN A 42 1.98 -7.12 -3.13
CA GLN A 42 2.81 -8.12 -2.46
C GLN A 42 2.55 -9.52 -2.98
N ALA A 43 1.30 -9.93 -3.14
CA ALA A 43 0.95 -11.25 -3.68
C ALA A 43 1.49 -11.45 -5.10
N THR A 44 1.34 -10.44 -5.96
CA THR A 44 1.84 -10.49 -7.35
C THR A 44 3.37 -10.58 -7.38
N CYS A 45 4.05 -9.78 -6.57
CA CYS A 45 5.51 -9.75 -6.56
C CYS A 45 6.12 -10.98 -5.88
N ALA A 46 5.55 -11.45 -4.77
CA ALA A 46 6.04 -12.66 -4.10
C ALA A 46 5.93 -13.89 -5.00
N ALA A 47 4.85 -14.02 -5.78
CA ALA A 47 4.69 -15.10 -6.75
C ALA A 47 5.72 -15.05 -7.90
N ALA A 48 6.25 -13.88 -8.23
CA ALA A 48 7.25 -13.68 -9.29
C ALA A 48 8.70 -13.71 -8.76
N TYR A 49 8.90 -13.74 -7.45
CA TYR A 49 10.21 -13.72 -6.82
C TYR A 49 10.72 -15.15 -6.60
N THR A 50 11.93 -15.46 -7.07
CA THR A 50 12.48 -16.83 -7.09
C THR A 50 13.66 -17.05 -6.15
N ASP A 51 14.32 -15.98 -5.67
CA ASP A 51 15.54 -16.11 -4.88
C ASP A 51 15.26 -16.58 -3.45
N HIS A 52 14.12 -16.17 -2.90
CA HIS A 52 13.68 -16.54 -1.55
C HIS A 52 12.16 -16.78 -1.54
N THR A 53 11.68 -17.59 -0.58
CA THR A 53 10.24 -17.74 -0.35
C THR A 53 9.73 -16.57 0.46
N VAL A 54 8.71 -15.86 -0.05
CA VAL A 54 8.10 -14.71 0.60
C VAL A 54 6.64 -14.99 0.92
N THR A 55 6.22 -14.77 2.15
CA THR A 55 4.81 -14.79 2.56
C THR A 55 4.39 -13.42 3.05
N TYR A 56 3.18 -12.98 2.68
CA TYR A 56 2.61 -11.72 3.13
C TYR A 56 1.18 -11.90 3.64
N VAL A 57 0.94 -11.56 4.91
CA VAL A 57 -0.37 -11.66 5.56
C VAL A 57 -1.08 -10.31 5.51
N SER A 58 -2.16 -10.23 4.71
CA SER A 58 -3.00 -9.03 4.63
C SER A 58 -3.77 -8.79 5.93
N SER A 59 -3.59 -7.62 6.52
CA SER A 59 -4.27 -7.21 7.76
C SER A 59 -4.43 -5.67 7.81
N SER A 60 -3.76 -5.01 8.74
CA SER A 60 -3.74 -3.56 8.85
C SER A 60 -2.33 -3.03 9.09
N SER A 61 -2.07 -1.76 8.77
CA SER A 61 -0.77 -1.11 9.05
C SER A 61 -0.40 -1.22 10.53
N GLY A 62 -1.34 -1.00 11.44
CA GLY A 62 -1.10 -1.13 12.89
C GLY A 62 -0.71 -2.54 13.29
N THR A 63 -1.39 -3.57 12.76
CA THR A 63 -1.03 -4.98 12.98
C THR A 63 0.36 -5.29 12.45
N GLY A 64 0.66 -4.89 11.20
CA GLY A 64 1.98 -5.10 10.59
C GLY A 64 3.10 -4.47 11.42
N LYS A 65 2.95 -3.20 11.79
CA LYS A 65 3.90 -2.48 12.64
C LYS A 65 4.15 -3.20 13.98
N ASN A 66 3.09 -3.66 14.62
CA ASN A 66 3.20 -4.38 15.91
C ASN A 66 3.91 -5.73 15.76
N GLN A 67 3.51 -6.57 14.79
CA GLN A 67 4.10 -7.88 14.54
C GLN A 67 5.59 -7.79 14.14
N PHE A 68 5.97 -6.76 13.39
CA PHE A 68 7.37 -6.49 13.10
C PHE A 68 8.14 -6.05 14.36
N ALA A 69 7.60 -5.12 15.14
CA ALA A 69 8.24 -4.64 16.36
C ALA A 69 8.46 -5.76 17.39
N THR A 70 7.56 -6.75 17.46
CA THR A 70 7.68 -7.91 18.36
C THR A 70 8.49 -9.08 17.77
N GLY A 71 9.00 -8.97 16.54
CA GLY A 71 9.82 -9.99 15.91
C GLY A 71 9.04 -11.15 15.29
N ASN A 72 7.71 -11.08 15.22
CA ASN A 72 6.88 -12.12 14.61
C ASN A 72 6.89 -12.06 13.07
N PHE A 73 7.18 -10.90 12.48
CA PHE A 73 7.42 -10.73 11.05
C PHE A 73 8.85 -10.30 10.80
N ASP A 74 9.44 -10.77 9.69
CA ASP A 74 10.74 -10.36 9.21
C ASP A 74 10.68 -8.98 8.55
N PHE A 75 9.51 -8.60 7.97
CA PHE A 75 9.21 -7.27 7.47
C PHE A 75 7.73 -6.92 7.66
N ALA A 76 7.39 -5.65 7.67
CA ALA A 76 5.99 -5.24 7.70
C ALA A 76 5.59 -4.41 6.47
N GLY A 77 4.28 -4.44 6.16
CA GLY A 77 3.64 -3.49 5.25
C GLY A 77 2.89 -2.41 6.04
N SER A 78 3.11 -1.14 5.70
CA SER A 78 2.39 -0.03 6.33
C SER A 78 2.21 1.14 5.37
N ASP A 79 1.06 1.80 5.41
CA ASP A 79 0.80 3.06 4.69
C ASP A 79 0.96 4.28 5.61
N ALA A 80 1.38 4.05 6.85
CA ALA A 80 1.54 5.08 7.88
C ALA A 80 2.84 4.87 8.67
N ALA A 81 3.43 5.97 9.12
CA ALA A 81 4.58 5.95 10.00
C ALA A 81 4.28 5.33 11.38
N TYR A 82 5.31 4.96 12.12
CA TYR A 82 5.15 4.77 13.55
C TYR A 82 4.84 6.11 14.22
N SER A 83 3.89 6.12 15.15
CA SER A 83 3.80 7.20 16.12
C SER A 83 4.92 7.05 17.15
N SER A 84 5.26 8.13 17.85
CA SER A 84 6.31 8.14 18.89
C SER A 84 6.09 7.13 20.01
N SER A 85 4.85 6.67 20.21
CA SER A 85 4.45 5.71 21.26
C SER A 85 4.38 4.26 20.78
N GLU A 86 4.36 4.00 19.47
CA GLU A 86 4.10 2.66 18.92
C GLU A 86 5.33 1.76 18.87
N TYR A 87 6.50 2.32 18.56
CA TYR A 87 7.69 1.50 18.37
C TYR A 87 8.46 1.30 19.69
N LYS A 88 8.50 0.05 20.15
CA LYS A 88 9.28 -0.37 21.33
C LYS A 88 10.13 -1.61 21.01
N GLY A 89 10.50 -1.78 19.76
CA GLY A 89 10.93 -3.04 19.23
C GLY A 89 12.44 -3.22 19.07
N ARG A 90 12.87 -3.67 17.95
CA ARG A 90 14.15 -4.28 17.58
C ARG A 90 15.37 -3.42 17.89
N ALA A 91 16.45 -4.04 18.35
CA ALA A 91 17.76 -3.38 18.44
C ALA A 91 18.18 -2.92 17.04
N GLY A 92 18.75 -1.71 16.92
CA GLY A 92 19.15 -1.12 15.65
C GLY A 92 18.06 -0.30 14.95
N GLY A 93 16.78 -0.48 15.32
CA GLY A 93 15.69 0.30 14.75
C GLY A 93 15.12 -0.30 13.46
N TYR A 94 14.58 0.57 12.60
CA TYR A 94 13.87 0.17 11.37
C TYR A 94 14.04 1.21 10.25
N ASN A 95 13.80 0.74 9.02
CA ASN A 95 13.77 1.59 7.83
C ASN A 95 12.40 1.55 7.16
N PHE A 96 11.91 2.70 6.70
CA PHE A 96 10.77 2.78 5.80
C PHE A 96 11.25 2.77 4.35
N VAL A 97 10.91 1.74 3.61
CA VAL A 97 11.18 1.63 2.18
C VAL A 97 9.87 1.87 1.43
N PRO A 98 9.65 3.03 0.78
CA PRO A 98 8.51 3.19 -0.12
C PRO A 98 8.55 2.11 -1.20
N VAL A 99 7.49 1.33 -1.40
CA VAL A 99 7.48 0.25 -2.40
C VAL A 99 6.55 0.52 -3.57
N THR A 100 5.45 1.18 -3.33
CA THR A 100 4.52 1.64 -4.35
C THR A 100 3.62 2.75 -3.80
N ALA A 101 2.81 3.36 -4.65
CA ALA A 101 1.73 4.28 -4.27
C ALA A 101 0.43 3.87 -4.97
N GLY A 102 -0.70 4.40 -4.53
CA GLY A 102 -1.95 4.10 -5.21
C GLY A 102 -3.08 5.01 -4.79
N PRO A 103 -4.14 5.12 -5.62
CA PRO A 103 -5.32 5.87 -5.26
C PRO A 103 -6.12 5.16 -4.16
N ILE A 104 -6.56 5.92 -3.17
CA ILE A 104 -7.64 5.54 -2.27
C ILE A 104 -8.94 5.80 -3.04
N ALA A 105 -9.52 4.75 -3.61
CA ALA A 105 -10.72 4.85 -4.42
C ALA A 105 -11.97 4.78 -3.54
N PHE A 106 -13.01 5.49 -3.97
CA PHE A 106 -14.36 5.37 -3.41
C PHE A 106 -15.21 4.54 -4.35
N GLY A 107 -15.59 3.35 -3.92
CA GLY A 107 -16.52 2.48 -4.63
C GLY A 107 -17.95 2.63 -4.14
N PHE A 108 -18.90 2.38 -5.01
CA PHE A 108 -20.32 2.40 -4.67
C PHE A 108 -21.11 1.31 -5.38
N ASN A 109 -22.23 0.92 -4.79
CA ASN A 109 -23.17 -0.05 -5.36
C ASN A 109 -24.59 0.50 -5.31
N VAL A 110 -24.97 1.26 -6.34
CA VAL A 110 -26.34 1.78 -6.50
C VAL A 110 -26.93 1.20 -7.79
N PRO A 111 -27.99 0.40 -7.72
CA PRO A 111 -28.59 -0.20 -8.91
C PRO A 111 -28.94 0.83 -9.98
N GLY A 112 -28.49 0.58 -11.21
CA GLY A 112 -28.72 1.50 -12.35
C GLY A 112 -27.83 2.73 -12.40
N VAL A 113 -26.90 2.93 -11.43
CA VAL A 113 -25.94 4.04 -11.43
C VAL A 113 -24.54 3.48 -11.68
N THR A 114 -23.92 3.88 -12.79
CA THR A 114 -22.57 3.46 -13.18
C THR A 114 -21.54 4.58 -13.11
N SER A 115 -21.98 5.82 -12.94
CA SER A 115 -21.11 7.00 -12.83
C SER A 115 -21.64 7.91 -11.74
N LEU A 116 -20.76 8.33 -10.84
CA LEU A 116 -21.06 9.24 -9.75
C LEU A 116 -19.91 10.23 -9.56
N LYS A 117 -20.26 11.50 -9.40
CA LYS A 117 -19.30 12.55 -9.06
C LYS A 117 -19.54 12.98 -7.61
N LEU A 118 -18.47 13.19 -6.86
CA LEU A 118 -18.56 13.81 -5.53
C LEU A 118 -17.44 14.87 -5.39
N ASP A 119 -17.75 15.96 -4.73
CA ASP A 119 -16.70 16.82 -4.18
C ASP A 119 -16.24 16.28 -2.82
N ASN A 120 -15.17 16.86 -2.30
CA ASN A 120 -14.54 16.38 -1.07
C ASN A 120 -15.47 16.55 0.15
N LEU A 121 -16.23 17.66 0.20
CA LEU A 121 -17.18 17.92 1.28
C LEU A 121 -18.30 16.88 1.30
N THR A 122 -18.89 16.61 0.15
CA THR A 122 -19.97 15.61 0.01
C THR A 122 -19.48 14.20 0.35
N ALA A 123 -18.31 13.79 -0.13
CA ALA A 123 -17.72 12.49 0.20
C ALA A 123 -17.41 12.38 1.71
N SER A 124 -16.85 13.42 2.32
CA SER A 124 -16.60 13.52 3.75
C SER A 124 -17.90 13.36 4.55
N LYS A 125 -18.96 14.11 4.19
CA LYS A 125 -20.26 14.05 4.87
C LYS A 125 -20.93 12.68 4.77
N ILE A 126 -20.79 11.98 3.66
CA ILE A 126 -21.26 10.58 3.52
C ILE A 126 -20.53 9.70 4.53
N LEU A 127 -19.19 9.74 4.57
CA LEU A 127 -18.38 8.93 5.49
C LEU A 127 -18.63 9.28 6.96
N ARG A 128 -19.12 10.48 7.26
CA ARG A 128 -19.50 10.91 8.60
C ARG A 128 -20.97 10.64 8.93
N GLY A 129 -21.76 10.14 7.95
CA GLY A 129 -23.20 9.88 8.13
C GLY A 129 -24.07 11.15 8.19
N GLU A 130 -23.51 12.33 7.90
CA GLU A 130 -24.24 13.60 7.79
C GLU A 130 -25.09 13.63 6.51
N ILE A 131 -24.68 12.91 5.48
CA ILE A 131 -25.47 12.57 4.29
C ILE A 131 -25.74 11.07 4.38
N SER A 132 -27.00 10.71 4.61
CA SER A 132 -27.43 9.34 4.89
C SER A 132 -28.24 8.69 3.78
N THR A 133 -28.64 9.42 2.74
CA THR A 133 -29.43 8.89 1.62
C THR A 133 -28.81 9.24 0.28
N TRP A 134 -28.94 8.33 -0.71
CA TRP A 134 -28.38 8.53 -2.04
C TRP A 134 -28.99 9.71 -2.79
N ASN A 135 -30.28 10.02 -2.56
CA ASN A 135 -30.97 11.14 -3.21
C ASN A 135 -30.82 12.47 -2.48
N ASP A 136 -29.87 12.60 -1.55
CA ASP A 136 -29.57 13.86 -0.87
C ASP A 136 -29.36 15.02 -1.85
N ALA A 137 -29.78 16.22 -1.46
CA ALA A 137 -29.72 17.41 -2.30
C ALA A 137 -28.27 17.75 -2.74
N ALA A 138 -27.28 17.52 -1.88
CA ALA A 138 -25.87 17.75 -2.21
C ALA A 138 -25.38 16.79 -3.30
N ILE A 139 -25.73 15.49 -3.22
CA ILE A 139 -25.36 14.51 -4.24
C ILE A 139 -26.07 14.83 -5.56
N LYS A 140 -27.39 15.10 -5.55
CA LYS A 140 -28.17 15.46 -6.74
C LYS A 140 -27.63 16.69 -7.46
N LYS A 141 -27.24 17.72 -6.72
CA LYS A 141 -26.68 18.96 -7.27
C LYS A 141 -25.43 18.72 -8.11
N ILE A 142 -24.58 17.78 -7.67
CA ILE A 142 -23.33 17.42 -8.37
C ILE A 142 -23.59 16.46 -9.54
N ASN A 143 -24.71 15.73 -9.51
CA ASN A 143 -25.05 14.69 -10.48
C ASN A 143 -26.40 14.96 -11.18
N PRO A 144 -26.55 16.07 -11.88
CA PRO A 144 -27.81 16.37 -12.57
C PRO A 144 -28.13 15.27 -13.59
N GLY A 145 -29.38 14.82 -13.62
CA GLY A 145 -29.85 13.78 -14.53
C GLY A 145 -29.60 12.33 -14.06
N VAL A 146 -28.81 12.11 -13.03
CA VAL A 146 -28.65 10.76 -12.44
C VAL A 146 -29.85 10.44 -11.54
N LYS A 147 -30.52 9.30 -11.81
CA LYS A 147 -31.65 8.81 -11.00
C LYS A 147 -31.14 8.18 -9.71
N LEU A 148 -31.06 8.96 -8.66
CA LEU A 148 -30.60 8.51 -7.35
C LEU A 148 -31.79 8.09 -6.48
N PRO A 149 -31.74 6.85 -5.88
CA PRO A 149 -32.84 6.34 -5.05
C PRO A 149 -32.87 7.00 -3.66
N SER A 150 -33.98 6.93 -2.96
CA SER A 150 -34.13 7.43 -1.58
C SER A 150 -33.58 6.47 -0.52
N ASN A 151 -32.94 5.39 -0.90
CA ASN A 151 -32.36 4.41 0.02
C ASN A 151 -31.24 5.02 0.85
N ASN A 152 -31.09 4.52 2.08
CA ASN A 152 -30.00 4.87 2.95
C ASN A 152 -28.65 4.41 2.37
N ILE A 153 -27.60 5.18 2.63
CA ILE A 153 -26.23 4.84 2.30
C ILE A 153 -25.67 3.92 3.39
N VAL A 154 -25.21 2.74 3.02
CA VAL A 154 -24.45 1.84 3.91
C VAL A 154 -22.98 2.18 3.77
N VAL A 155 -22.37 2.78 4.78
CA VAL A 155 -20.92 3.08 4.75
C VAL A 155 -20.13 1.85 5.13
N ALA A 156 -19.26 1.37 4.23
CA ALA A 156 -18.28 0.32 4.51
C ALA A 156 -16.91 0.96 4.82
N TYR A 157 -16.36 0.71 6.01
CA TYR A 157 -15.16 1.36 6.49
C TYR A 157 -14.16 0.40 7.14
N ARG A 158 -12.93 0.87 7.40
CA ARG A 158 -11.88 0.13 8.09
C ARG A 158 -12.01 0.28 9.60
N SER A 159 -12.33 -0.82 10.29
CA SER A 159 -12.45 -0.84 11.77
C SER A 159 -11.12 -1.07 12.50
N SER A 160 -10.08 -1.49 11.77
CA SER A 160 -8.72 -1.69 12.30
C SER A 160 -7.90 -0.40 12.30
N SER A 161 -6.70 -0.42 12.91
CA SER A 161 -5.70 0.66 12.77
C SER A 161 -5.11 0.63 11.35
N SER A 162 -5.76 1.34 10.44
CA SER A 162 -5.54 1.32 9.00
C SER A 162 -4.76 2.54 8.52
N GLY A 163 -3.62 2.30 7.85
CA GLY A 163 -2.88 3.37 7.18
C GLY A 163 -3.67 4.00 6.03
N THR A 164 -4.52 3.23 5.34
CA THR A 164 -5.43 3.76 4.33
C THR A 164 -6.40 4.79 4.93
N THR A 165 -6.98 4.48 6.11
CA THR A 165 -7.84 5.44 6.85
C THR A 165 -7.06 6.67 7.30
N GLU A 166 -5.82 6.49 7.77
CA GLU A 166 -4.97 7.60 8.21
C GLU A 166 -4.64 8.55 7.05
N ASN A 167 -4.27 8.02 5.89
CA ASN A 167 -4.03 8.82 4.69
C ASN A 167 -5.31 9.50 4.18
N LEU A 168 -6.46 8.80 4.23
CA LEU A 168 -7.75 9.39 3.86
C LEU A 168 -8.12 10.55 4.78
N ALA A 169 -7.90 10.41 6.09
CA ALA A 169 -8.11 11.49 7.05
C ALA A 169 -7.17 12.67 6.79
N GLY A 170 -5.90 12.41 6.51
CA GLY A 170 -4.91 13.41 6.09
C GLY A 170 -5.32 14.13 4.81
N TYR A 171 -5.82 13.37 3.83
CA TYR A 171 -6.37 13.92 2.59
C TYR A 171 -7.54 14.88 2.85
N PHE A 172 -8.59 14.44 3.56
CA PHE A 172 -9.75 15.29 3.84
C PHE A 172 -9.38 16.53 4.67
N ARG A 173 -8.47 16.39 5.63
CA ARG A 173 -7.95 17.53 6.37
C ARG A 173 -7.21 18.55 5.48
N ALA A 174 -6.47 18.09 4.48
CA ALA A 174 -5.70 18.95 3.60
C ALA A 174 -6.55 19.64 2.53
N VAL A 175 -7.57 18.95 1.99
CA VAL A 175 -8.41 19.46 0.88
C VAL A 175 -9.80 19.89 1.36
N GLY A 176 -10.13 19.59 2.60
CA GLY A 176 -11.44 19.87 3.16
C GLY A 176 -11.74 21.37 3.18
N GLN A 177 -12.88 21.75 2.61
CA GLN A 177 -13.54 23.03 2.86
C GLN A 177 -14.36 22.95 4.16
N ASP A 178 -14.21 21.80 4.84
CA ASP A 178 -14.84 21.52 6.13
C ASP A 178 -14.21 22.41 7.19
N ALA A 179 -15.02 22.86 8.13
CA ALA A 179 -14.52 23.64 9.25
C ALA A 179 -13.31 22.94 9.90
N PRO A 180 -12.25 23.69 10.30
CA PRO A 180 -11.07 23.09 10.92
C PRO A 180 -11.47 22.18 12.07
N GLY A 181 -11.09 20.89 12.03
CA GLY A 181 -11.31 19.95 13.13
C GLY A 181 -12.20 18.74 12.83
N TYR A 182 -12.84 18.63 11.65
CA TYR A 182 -13.64 17.43 11.35
C TYR A 182 -12.81 16.15 11.24
N TRP A 183 -11.72 16.17 10.47
CA TRP A 183 -10.87 15.00 10.29
C TRP A 183 -9.58 15.12 11.09
N VAL A 184 -9.31 14.08 11.88
CA VAL A 184 -8.06 13.92 12.62
C VAL A 184 -7.24 12.83 11.96
N VAL A 185 -5.95 13.07 11.71
CA VAL A 185 -5.04 12.06 11.15
C VAL A 185 -4.90 10.91 12.15
N ASN A 186 -5.60 9.83 11.88
CA ASN A 186 -5.68 8.65 12.75
C ASN A 186 -6.06 7.41 11.94
N GLY A 187 -5.44 6.28 12.24
CA GLY A 187 -5.74 5.01 11.57
C GLY A 187 -7.07 4.37 12.00
N THR A 188 -7.64 4.77 13.13
CA THR A 188 -8.95 4.28 13.60
C THR A 188 -10.05 5.18 13.05
N PHE A 189 -10.90 4.66 12.18
CA PHE A 189 -11.92 5.43 11.46
C PHE A 189 -12.83 6.26 12.39
N THR A 190 -13.33 5.66 13.47
CA THR A 190 -14.22 6.33 14.43
C THR A 190 -13.57 7.47 15.22
N LYS A 191 -12.24 7.48 15.29
CA LYS A 191 -11.45 8.60 15.82
C LYS A 191 -11.13 9.61 14.72
N ALA A 192 -10.81 9.10 13.52
CA ALA A 192 -10.42 9.92 12.37
C ALA A 192 -11.54 10.85 11.92
N ASN A 193 -12.78 10.38 11.84
CA ASN A 193 -13.93 11.16 11.37
C ASN A 193 -14.56 12.08 12.44
N GLY A 194 -14.13 11.97 13.68
CA GLY A 194 -14.52 12.85 14.79
C GLY A 194 -15.93 12.62 15.39
N ILE A 195 -16.73 11.71 14.84
CA ILE A 195 -18.14 11.50 15.29
C ILE A 195 -18.50 10.01 15.49
N GLY A 196 -17.58 9.09 15.23
CA GLY A 196 -17.85 7.67 15.38
C GLY A 196 -18.33 6.99 14.10
N ALA A 197 -18.84 5.76 14.22
CA ALA A 197 -19.36 5.01 13.08
C ALA A 197 -20.77 5.53 12.69
N PRO A 198 -21.03 5.83 11.40
CA PRO A 198 -22.36 6.17 10.94
C PRO A 198 -23.37 5.08 11.23
N ALA A 199 -24.64 5.45 11.46
CA ALA A 199 -25.71 4.49 11.71
C ALA A 199 -25.84 3.51 10.51
N GLY A 200 -25.92 2.20 10.80
CA GLY A 200 -26.00 1.16 9.78
C GLY A 200 -24.71 0.92 8.98
N SER A 201 -23.60 1.53 9.37
CA SER A 201 -22.31 1.30 8.72
C SER A 201 -21.68 -0.06 9.09
N LEU A 202 -20.79 -0.56 8.22
CA LEU A 202 -20.14 -1.86 8.38
C LEU A 202 -18.62 -1.69 8.46
N GLY A 203 -18.02 -2.17 9.53
CA GLY A 203 -16.58 -2.04 9.79
C GLY A 203 -15.80 -3.33 9.51
N PHE A 204 -14.68 -3.23 8.79
CA PHE A 204 -13.86 -4.36 8.33
C PHE A 204 -12.39 -4.18 8.64
N VAL A 205 -11.68 -5.30 8.83
CA VAL A 205 -10.23 -5.29 9.12
C VAL A 205 -9.41 -4.93 7.88
N THR A 206 -9.78 -5.39 6.69
CA THR A 206 -9.01 -5.23 5.45
C THR A 206 -9.77 -4.44 4.38
N GLY A 207 -9.04 -3.87 3.41
CA GLY A 207 -9.61 -3.22 2.22
C GLY A 207 -10.40 -4.20 1.36
N GLN A 208 -9.91 -5.45 1.23
CA GLN A 208 -10.57 -6.51 0.48
C GLN A 208 -11.98 -6.79 1.00
N GLN A 209 -12.19 -6.78 2.32
CA GLN A 209 -13.51 -6.98 2.93
C GLN A 209 -14.44 -5.78 2.67
N VAL A 210 -13.91 -4.55 2.72
CA VAL A 210 -14.68 -3.35 2.33
C VAL A 210 -15.14 -3.48 0.88
N VAL A 211 -14.25 -3.88 -0.03
CA VAL A 211 -14.55 -4.02 -1.46
C VAL A 211 -15.59 -5.13 -1.70
N ALA A 212 -15.45 -6.28 -1.04
CA ALA A 212 -16.43 -7.36 -1.13
C ALA A 212 -17.83 -6.87 -0.71
N THR A 213 -17.91 -6.09 0.37
CA THR A 213 -19.16 -5.50 0.83
C THR A 213 -19.75 -4.51 -0.19
N VAL A 214 -18.93 -3.64 -0.77
CA VAL A 214 -19.37 -2.73 -1.85
C VAL A 214 -19.89 -3.50 -3.05
N LYS A 215 -19.21 -4.61 -3.43
CA LYS A 215 -19.62 -5.46 -4.55
C LYS A 215 -20.97 -6.12 -4.31
N ASP A 216 -21.16 -6.71 -3.13
CA ASP A 216 -22.25 -7.66 -2.87
C ASP A 216 -23.46 -7.03 -2.18
N THR A 217 -23.29 -5.85 -1.55
CA THR A 217 -24.35 -5.16 -0.80
C THR A 217 -24.83 -3.91 -1.53
N LYS A 218 -26.11 -3.88 -1.91
CA LYS A 218 -26.72 -2.72 -2.56
C LYS A 218 -26.69 -1.49 -1.63
N TYR A 219 -26.60 -0.32 -2.24
CA TYR A 219 -26.60 0.98 -1.57
C TYR A 219 -25.38 1.25 -0.67
N THR A 220 -24.28 0.50 -0.89
CA THR A 220 -23.03 0.66 -0.15
C THR A 220 -22.15 1.73 -0.79
N PHE A 221 -21.48 2.48 0.08
CA PHE A 221 -20.37 3.40 -0.23
C PHE A 221 -19.18 3.02 0.63
N GLY A 222 -18.00 2.81 0.03
CA GLY A 222 -16.81 2.41 0.78
C GLY A 222 -15.52 2.89 0.14
N TYR A 223 -14.43 2.84 0.90
CA TYR A 223 -13.10 3.22 0.42
C TYR A 223 -12.08 2.11 0.64
N ALA A 224 -11.25 1.89 -0.37
CA ALA A 224 -10.10 0.98 -0.33
C ALA A 224 -9.08 1.41 -1.39
N ASP A 225 -7.97 0.69 -1.52
CA ASP A 225 -7.10 0.88 -2.67
C ASP A 225 -7.77 0.42 -3.98
N LEU A 226 -7.38 1.07 -5.07
CA LEU A 226 -7.94 0.76 -6.40
C LEU A 226 -7.64 -0.69 -6.83
N ALA A 227 -6.51 -1.25 -6.40
CA ALA A 227 -6.12 -2.59 -6.81
C ALA A 227 -7.06 -3.66 -6.23
N ASP A 228 -7.52 -3.49 -4.99
CA ASP A 228 -8.50 -4.39 -4.38
C ASP A 228 -9.83 -4.35 -5.14
N PHE A 229 -10.30 -3.16 -5.52
CA PHE A 229 -11.50 -3.02 -6.34
C PHE A 229 -11.36 -3.70 -7.71
N LYS A 230 -10.22 -3.50 -8.38
CA LYS A 230 -9.93 -4.14 -9.68
C LYS A 230 -9.85 -5.65 -9.56
N ALA A 231 -9.15 -6.16 -8.55
CA ALA A 231 -9.00 -7.60 -8.32
C ALA A 231 -10.34 -8.30 -8.11
N GLN A 232 -11.32 -7.63 -7.49
CA GLN A 232 -12.66 -8.16 -7.26
C GLN A 232 -13.67 -7.81 -8.37
N GLY A 233 -13.23 -7.12 -9.44
CA GLY A 233 -14.06 -6.81 -10.60
C GLY A 233 -15.06 -5.67 -10.38
N VAL A 234 -14.91 -4.88 -9.32
CA VAL A 234 -15.74 -3.68 -9.11
C VAL A 234 -15.31 -2.58 -10.08
N LYS A 235 -16.28 -1.97 -10.76
CA LYS A 235 -16.04 -0.95 -11.81
C LYS A 235 -16.65 0.41 -11.50
N ASN A 236 -17.52 0.51 -10.51
CA ASN A 236 -18.25 1.73 -10.18
C ASN A 236 -17.45 2.53 -9.15
N PHE A 237 -16.78 3.57 -9.64
CA PHE A 237 -15.97 4.49 -8.82
C PHE A 237 -16.53 5.89 -8.87
N VAL A 238 -16.38 6.59 -7.77
CA VAL A 238 -16.62 8.02 -7.71
C VAL A 238 -15.53 8.77 -8.48
N SER A 239 -15.93 9.67 -9.38
CA SER A 239 -15.06 10.74 -9.86
C SER A 239 -14.99 11.81 -8.77
N LEU A 240 -13.84 11.89 -8.09
CA LEU A 240 -13.63 12.82 -6.98
C LEU A 240 -13.12 14.17 -7.49
N LYS A 241 -13.65 15.28 -6.96
CA LYS A 241 -13.20 16.61 -7.34
C LYS A 241 -11.81 16.89 -6.76
N ASN A 242 -10.84 17.12 -7.63
CA ASN A 242 -9.48 17.45 -7.22
C ASN A 242 -9.32 18.95 -6.87
N PRO A 243 -8.22 19.36 -6.22
CA PRO A 243 -7.97 20.78 -5.89
C PRO A 243 -7.84 21.71 -7.12
N ALA A 244 -7.63 21.17 -8.33
CA ALA A 244 -7.68 21.92 -9.58
C ALA A 244 -9.11 22.16 -10.10
N GLY A 245 -10.15 21.64 -9.40
CA GLY A 245 -11.56 21.82 -9.72
C GLY A 245 -12.14 20.76 -10.67
N GLU A 246 -11.38 19.74 -11.04
CA GLU A 246 -11.79 18.71 -11.99
C GLU A 246 -12.31 17.45 -11.27
N TYR A 247 -13.35 16.82 -11.85
CA TYR A 247 -13.79 15.49 -11.38
C TYR A 247 -12.95 14.40 -12.06
N VAL A 248 -12.13 13.71 -11.26
CA VAL A 248 -11.14 12.74 -11.74
C VAL A 248 -11.47 11.34 -11.23
N VAL A 249 -11.49 10.37 -12.14
CA VAL A 249 -11.64 8.94 -11.82
C VAL A 249 -10.34 8.40 -11.22
N PRO A 250 -10.38 7.56 -10.16
CA PRO A 250 -9.19 6.89 -9.64
C PRO A 250 -8.65 5.90 -10.65
N THR A 251 -7.46 6.17 -11.16
CA THR A 251 -6.69 5.27 -12.02
C THR A 251 -5.21 5.34 -11.63
N ALA A 252 -4.43 4.32 -11.98
CA ALA A 252 -2.98 4.37 -11.80
C ALA A 252 -2.39 5.62 -12.51
N ALA A 253 -2.87 5.95 -13.71
CA ALA A 253 -2.38 7.09 -14.48
C ALA A 253 -2.75 8.44 -13.84
N SER A 254 -3.98 8.63 -13.34
CA SER A 254 -4.38 9.86 -12.66
C SER A 254 -3.66 10.04 -11.31
N ALA A 255 -3.43 8.95 -10.58
CA ALA A 255 -2.64 8.96 -9.35
C ALA A 255 -1.14 9.22 -9.63
N ALA A 256 -0.59 8.68 -10.73
CA ALA A 256 0.80 8.93 -11.13
C ALA A 256 1.08 10.42 -11.38
N LYS A 257 0.12 11.17 -11.93
CA LYS A 257 0.25 12.64 -12.08
C LYS A 257 0.41 13.33 -10.73
N PHE A 258 -0.28 12.85 -9.70
CA PHE A 258 -0.15 13.37 -8.34
C PHE A 258 1.20 12.98 -7.72
N VAL A 259 1.57 11.69 -7.77
CA VAL A 259 2.81 11.16 -7.17
C VAL A 259 4.04 11.82 -7.76
N ALA A 260 4.08 12.05 -9.08
CA ALA A 260 5.19 12.69 -9.78
C ALA A 260 5.48 14.13 -9.32
N LYS A 261 4.54 14.78 -8.63
CA LYS A 261 4.69 16.15 -8.09
C LYS A 261 5.06 16.18 -6.60
N GLN A 262 5.23 15.01 -5.97
CA GLN A 262 5.61 14.96 -4.56
C GLN A 262 7.13 15.06 -4.41
N THR A 263 7.58 16.12 -3.77
CA THR A 263 9.02 16.44 -3.58
C THR A 263 9.48 16.35 -2.12
N ASN A 264 8.54 16.35 -1.17
CA ASN A 264 8.83 16.21 0.25
C ASN A 264 9.09 14.75 0.60
N VAL A 265 10.28 14.26 0.28
CA VAL A 265 10.76 12.92 0.60
C VAL A 265 11.85 13.05 1.65
N GLN A 266 11.58 12.50 2.83
CA GLN A 266 12.47 12.54 3.99
C GLN A 266 13.57 11.49 3.89
N ASP A 267 14.71 11.73 4.55
CA ASP A 267 15.81 10.76 4.61
C ASP A 267 15.44 9.47 5.38
N SER A 268 14.37 9.52 6.16
CA SER A 268 13.74 8.33 6.79
C SER A 268 12.99 7.43 5.82
N GLY A 269 12.81 7.82 4.56
CA GLY A 269 11.98 7.13 3.56
C GLY A 269 10.53 7.63 3.51
N LEU A 270 10.07 8.36 4.51
CA LEU A 270 8.69 8.85 4.54
C LEU A 270 8.44 9.93 3.47
N VAL A 271 7.28 9.87 2.85
CA VAL A 271 6.85 10.82 1.79
C VAL A 271 5.74 11.71 2.33
N GLY A 272 6.02 13.01 2.42
CA GLY A 272 5.02 14.01 2.75
C GLY A 272 4.18 14.35 1.51
N LEU A 273 2.90 13.98 1.52
CA LEU A 273 2.00 14.17 0.40
C LEU A 273 1.29 15.54 0.48
N ASN A 274 1.46 16.35 -0.56
CA ASN A 274 0.73 17.61 -0.70
C ASN A 274 -0.62 17.38 -1.39
N TRP A 275 -1.58 16.82 -0.67
CA TRP A 275 -2.92 16.53 -1.19
C TRP A 275 -3.68 17.77 -1.69
N ALA A 276 -3.40 18.97 -1.17
CA ALA A 276 -4.00 20.22 -1.61
C ALA A 276 -3.39 20.79 -2.91
N GLY A 277 -2.39 20.12 -3.47
CA GLY A 277 -1.73 20.54 -4.71
C GLY A 277 -2.70 20.62 -5.88
N LYS A 278 -2.75 21.76 -6.58
CA LYS A 278 -3.62 21.98 -7.74
C LYS A 278 -2.95 21.40 -9.00
N ILE A 279 -3.13 20.11 -9.22
CA ILE A 279 -2.51 19.37 -10.34
C ILE A 279 -3.59 18.94 -11.32
N LYS A 280 -3.53 19.47 -12.56
CA LYS A 280 -4.52 19.17 -13.60
C LYS A 280 -4.53 17.68 -13.95
N GLY A 281 -5.72 17.09 -13.98
CA GLY A 281 -5.97 15.69 -14.32
C GLY A 281 -5.42 14.70 -13.28
N ALA A 282 -4.98 15.16 -12.09
CA ALA A 282 -4.51 14.29 -11.03
C ALA A 282 -5.65 13.85 -10.10
N TYR A 283 -5.60 12.60 -9.67
CA TYR A 283 -6.38 12.08 -8.54
C TYR A 283 -5.54 12.24 -7.28
N ASN A 284 -5.98 13.09 -6.34
CA ASN A 284 -5.14 13.47 -5.21
C ASN A 284 -5.30 12.58 -3.97
N ALA A 285 -6.42 11.84 -3.82
CA ALA A 285 -6.59 10.92 -2.69
C ALA A 285 -5.71 9.67 -2.89
N VAL A 286 -4.41 9.82 -2.62
CA VAL A 286 -3.35 8.83 -2.84
C VAL A 286 -2.65 8.53 -1.53
N ALA A 287 -2.24 7.28 -1.33
CA ALA A 287 -1.31 6.86 -0.29
C ALA A 287 -0.01 6.33 -0.91
N VAL A 288 1.10 6.51 -0.21
CA VAL A 288 2.35 5.76 -0.41
C VAL A 288 2.38 4.64 0.61
N THR A 289 2.77 3.45 0.19
CA THR A 289 2.89 2.29 1.07
C THR A 289 4.34 1.84 1.17
N TYR A 290 4.70 1.33 2.33
CA TYR A 290 6.08 1.05 2.72
C TYR A 290 6.26 -0.41 3.11
N LEU A 291 7.40 -0.97 2.75
CA LEU A 291 7.99 -2.08 3.46
C LEU A 291 8.78 -1.51 4.64
N ILE A 292 8.58 -2.05 5.83
CA ILE A 292 9.36 -1.75 7.04
C ILE A 292 10.29 -2.93 7.26
N GLY A 293 11.59 -2.69 7.24
CA GLY A 293 12.64 -3.67 7.51
C GLY A 293 13.55 -3.23 8.64
N ASP A 294 14.40 -4.11 9.10
CA ASP A 294 15.42 -3.81 10.09
C ASP A 294 16.37 -2.67 9.61
N ASN A 295 17.15 -2.13 10.51
CA ASN A 295 18.19 -1.17 10.20
C ASN A 295 19.54 -1.75 10.63
N GLY A 296 20.41 -2.07 9.65
CA GLY A 296 21.75 -2.58 9.90
C GLY A 296 21.81 -3.99 10.49
N ALA A 297 20.84 -4.85 10.20
CA ALA A 297 20.84 -6.23 10.69
C ALA A 297 21.66 -7.16 9.77
N THR A 298 22.56 -7.93 10.33
CA THR A 298 23.50 -8.80 9.57
C THR A 298 22.98 -10.22 9.33
N THR A 299 21.73 -10.51 9.67
CA THR A 299 21.13 -11.85 9.56
C THR A 299 20.80 -12.20 8.11
N ASP A 300 20.79 -13.50 7.76
CA ASP A 300 20.41 -13.94 6.43
C ASP A 300 18.96 -13.58 6.07
N LYS A 301 18.08 -13.51 7.06
CA LYS A 301 16.71 -13.01 6.87
C LYS A 301 16.68 -11.52 6.51
N ALA A 302 17.49 -10.69 7.16
CA ALA A 302 17.57 -9.27 6.84
C ALA A 302 18.12 -9.06 5.41
N LYS A 303 19.13 -9.82 5.00
CA LYS A 303 19.64 -9.83 3.62
C LYS A 303 18.56 -10.25 2.61
N ALA A 304 17.77 -11.26 2.94
CA ALA A 304 16.66 -11.71 2.09
C ALA A 304 15.55 -10.65 2.00
N VAL A 305 15.23 -9.95 3.09
CA VAL A 305 14.28 -8.82 3.07
C VAL A 305 14.81 -7.66 2.23
N GLU A 306 16.10 -7.33 2.32
CA GLU A 306 16.72 -6.31 1.45
C GLU A 306 16.67 -6.71 -0.01
N ALA A 307 17.05 -7.96 -0.35
CA ALA A 307 16.98 -8.48 -1.72
C ALA A 307 15.54 -8.40 -2.27
N TYR A 308 14.55 -8.78 -1.45
CA TYR A 308 13.14 -8.67 -1.82
C TYR A 308 12.70 -7.22 -2.01
N ALA A 309 13.09 -6.31 -1.11
CA ALA A 309 12.81 -4.89 -1.27
C ALA A 309 13.38 -4.33 -2.58
N ASN A 310 14.62 -4.68 -2.93
CA ASN A 310 15.24 -4.31 -4.20
C ASN A 310 14.48 -4.91 -5.40
N PHE A 311 14.05 -6.17 -5.32
CA PHE A 311 13.21 -6.78 -6.35
C PHE A 311 11.88 -6.04 -6.55
N LEU A 312 11.22 -5.62 -5.46
CA LEU A 312 10.01 -4.81 -5.54
C LEU A 312 10.25 -3.49 -6.27
N LEU A 313 11.40 -2.84 -6.04
CA LEU A 313 11.72 -1.52 -6.61
C LEU A 313 12.22 -1.59 -8.05
N ASP A 314 13.03 -2.60 -8.39
CA ASP A 314 13.77 -2.65 -9.65
C ASP A 314 13.12 -3.53 -10.71
N SER A 315 12.35 -4.53 -10.30
CA SER A 315 11.81 -5.56 -11.20
C SER A 315 10.30 -5.62 -11.21
N CYS A 316 9.67 -5.94 -10.08
CA CYS A 316 8.23 -6.15 -10.00
C CYS A 316 7.45 -4.84 -10.12
N GLY A 317 7.80 -3.81 -9.34
CA GLY A 317 7.10 -2.53 -9.33
C GLY A 317 6.98 -1.88 -10.70
N PRO A 318 8.07 -1.72 -11.47
CA PRO A 318 8.01 -1.17 -12.82
C PRO A 318 7.11 -1.96 -13.78
N LYS A 319 7.03 -3.28 -13.64
CA LYS A 319 6.26 -4.16 -14.54
C LYS A 319 4.80 -4.29 -14.16
N GLU A 320 4.51 -4.44 -12.88
CA GLU A 320 3.21 -4.96 -12.40
C GLU A 320 2.36 -3.92 -11.68
N ALA A 321 2.98 -2.90 -11.05
CA ALA A 321 2.23 -1.94 -10.23
C ALA A 321 1.06 -1.28 -11.00
N ALA A 322 1.32 -0.72 -12.18
CA ALA A 322 0.29 -0.02 -12.95
C ALA A 322 -0.82 -0.96 -13.44
N LYS A 323 -0.50 -2.20 -13.78
CA LYS A 323 -1.48 -3.21 -14.21
C LYS A 323 -2.44 -3.54 -13.08
N ALA A 324 -1.92 -3.66 -11.85
CA ALA A 324 -2.73 -3.92 -10.66
C ALA A 324 -3.57 -2.70 -10.22
N GLY A 325 -3.18 -1.48 -10.59
CA GLY A 325 -3.88 -0.25 -10.18
C GLY A 325 -3.06 0.65 -9.26
N TYR A 326 -1.80 0.29 -9.00
CA TYR A 326 -0.84 1.10 -8.25
C TYR A 326 -0.01 2.01 -9.16
N VAL A 327 0.80 2.84 -8.55
CA VAL A 327 1.75 3.74 -9.22
C VAL A 327 3.17 3.23 -8.99
N PRO A 328 3.90 2.86 -10.04
CA PRO A 328 5.32 2.56 -9.91
C PRO A 328 6.07 3.80 -9.44
N LEU A 329 7.01 3.62 -8.52
CA LEU A 329 7.78 4.73 -7.98
C LEU A 329 8.81 5.25 -9.00
N GLY A 330 9.10 6.54 -8.92
CA GLY A 330 10.08 7.21 -9.78
C GLY A 330 10.74 8.41 -9.08
N GLY A 331 11.70 9.02 -9.76
CA GLY A 331 12.34 10.27 -9.34
C GLY A 331 12.97 10.17 -7.94
N LYS A 332 12.74 11.22 -7.12
CA LYS A 332 13.31 11.32 -5.76
C LYS A 332 12.78 10.20 -4.84
N ILE A 333 11.50 9.82 -4.97
CA ILE A 333 10.90 8.77 -4.13
C ILE A 333 11.64 7.44 -4.35
N LEU A 334 11.84 7.01 -5.59
CA LEU A 334 12.57 5.77 -5.91
C LEU A 334 14.03 5.83 -5.45
N LYS A 335 14.70 6.98 -5.63
CA LYS A 335 16.09 7.16 -5.16
C LYS A 335 16.20 6.95 -3.65
N VAL A 336 15.32 7.56 -2.87
CA VAL A 336 15.29 7.40 -1.40
C VAL A 336 14.87 5.98 -1.02
N ALA A 337 13.89 5.38 -1.71
CA ALA A 337 13.47 4.01 -1.46
C ALA A 337 14.65 3.02 -1.57
N LYS A 338 15.47 3.12 -2.62
CA LYS A 338 16.67 2.29 -2.80
C LYS A 338 17.70 2.52 -1.69
N ALA A 339 17.92 3.78 -1.31
CA ALA A 339 18.82 4.12 -0.21
C ALA A 339 18.33 3.57 1.13
N GLN A 340 17.02 3.49 1.36
CA GLN A 340 16.46 2.89 2.57
C GLN A 340 16.51 1.35 2.53
N ALA A 341 16.27 0.73 1.37
CA ALA A 341 16.41 -0.71 1.20
C ALA A 341 17.84 -1.18 1.54
N ALA A 342 18.85 -0.47 1.04
CA ALA A 342 20.26 -0.76 1.30
C ALA A 342 20.70 -0.64 2.77
N LYS A 343 19.89 -0.07 3.65
CA LYS A 343 20.16 0.02 5.09
C LYS A 343 19.63 -1.18 5.89
N ILE A 344 18.89 -2.08 5.26
CA ILE A 344 18.22 -3.18 5.99
C ILE A 344 19.26 -4.15 6.52
N SER A 345 20.28 -4.52 5.72
CA SER A 345 21.26 -5.55 6.07
C SER A 345 22.71 -5.06 6.09
N ASN A 346 22.96 -3.80 6.27
CA ASN A 346 24.31 -3.21 6.34
C ASN A 346 24.93 -3.29 7.74
#